data_801492d8a986ff22a1cda696dd7b55a2
#
_entry.id   801492d8a986ff22a1cda696dd7b55a2
#
_cell.length_a   1.000
_cell.length_b   1.000
_cell.length_c   1.000
_cell.angle_alpha   90.00
_cell.angle_beta   90.00
_cell.angle_gamma   90.00
#
_symmetry.space_group_name_H-M   'P 1'
#
loop_
_entity.id
_entity.type
_entity.pdbx_description
1 polymer ?
#
loop_
_entity_poly.entity_id
_entity_poly.type
_entity_poly.pdbx_seq_one_letter_code
_entity_poly.pdbx_strand_id
1 'polypeptide(L)'
;MNFRRLLAVICIAFTLSATAQKAQPSWLKDAVIYHIYPSTFMDSDGNGIGDLNGIRSKLDYIKSVGFNCIWMSPCFASAWEDGGYDIIDFYKVDPRFGTNDNLKALIDEAHAKGIKVLLDLVAGHTSDKHPWFKESAKAEQNQYTDYYIWTKGKPEKKPGRKFVDNNHPRNGYYIKNFFDIQPALNYGYYSPKPGHHWEQSYDDPGPTAVRNELKKIIAFWCDMGADGFRVDMAQSLVKSDSKNRDGVRRLWNEIFEWYNKAYPENIMLSEWSNPEQSLSAGFNIDLLIHNGVGGKVYRPLVCETDDKMAPTVCYFNRKGNGNIKDAMKV
;
A
#
# COMPACT_ATOMS: atom_id res chain seq x y z
N MET A 1 6.47 -46.16 59.18
CA MET A 1 5.63 -46.15 57.95
C MET A 1 5.90 -44.83 57.22
N ASN A 2 6.76 -44.88 56.20
CA ASN A 2 7.31 -43.69 55.50
C ASN A 2 6.41 -43.30 54.33
N PHE A 3 5.76 -42.11 54.42
CA PHE A 3 5.03 -41.50 53.31
C PHE A 3 6.04 -40.67 52.48
N ARG A 4 6.46 -41.19 51.34
CA ARG A 4 7.16 -40.41 50.33
C ARG A 4 6.13 -39.66 49.52
N ARG A 5 6.13 -38.31 49.64
CA ARG A 5 5.38 -37.40 48.78
C ARG A 5 6.09 -37.31 47.44
N LEU A 6 5.41 -37.79 46.41
CA LEU A 6 5.83 -37.63 45.00
C LEU A 6 5.40 -36.25 44.56
N LEU A 7 6.33 -35.28 44.42
CA LEU A 7 6.07 -34.00 43.77
C LEU A 7 6.19 -34.23 42.26
N ALA A 8 5.06 -34.22 41.58
CA ALA A 8 5.01 -34.12 40.12
C ALA A 8 5.23 -32.67 39.72
N VAL A 9 6.42 -32.36 39.21
CA VAL A 9 6.67 -31.06 38.57
C VAL A 9 6.06 -31.11 37.16
N ILE A 10 4.94 -30.46 36.96
CA ILE A 10 4.37 -30.26 35.64
C ILE A 10 5.15 -29.10 35.02
N CYS A 11 6.11 -29.38 34.16
CA CYS A 11 6.72 -28.41 33.26
C CYS A 11 5.69 -28.08 32.18
N ILE A 12 4.95 -27.00 32.35
CA ILE A 12 4.19 -26.39 31.27
C ILE A 12 5.21 -25.71 30.36
N ALA A 13 5.60 -26.40 29.30
CA ALA A 13 6.32 -25.81 28.19
C ALA A 13 5.40 -24.84 27.49
N PHE A 14 5.46 -23.56 27.85
CA PHE A 14 4.95 -22.50 26.99
C PHE A 14 5.82 -22.51 25.72
N THR A 15 5.39 -23.19 24.68
CA THR A 15 5.88 -22.95 23.35
C THR A 15 5.42 -21.56 22.94
N LEU A 16 6.23 -20.56 23.23
CA LEU A 16 6.20 -19.31 22.50
C LEU A 16 6.45 -19.69 21.04
N SER A 17 5.36 -19.76 20.26
CA SER A 17 5.47 -19.73 18.81
C SER A 17 6.02 -18.35 18.47
N ALA A 18 7.34 -18.19 18.55
CA ALA A 18 8.01 -17.13 17.85
C ALA A 18 7.65 -17.39 16.37
N THR A 19 6.76 -16.61 15.81
CA THR A 19 6.63 -16.54 14.37
C THR A 19 8.01 -16.12 13.89
N ALA A 20 8.76 -17.11 13.35
CA ALA A 20 10.08 -16.83 12.81
C ALA A 20 9.88 -15.73 11.77
N GLN A 21 10.40 -14.56 12.07
CA GLN A 21 10.40 -13.45 11.11
C GLN A 21 11.04 -14.01 9.84
N LYS A 22 10.32 -13.96 8.71
CA LYS A 22 10.84 -14.43 7.44
C LYS A 22 12.21 -13.83 7.21
N ALA A 23 13.17 -14.64 6.81
CA ALA A 23 14.46 -14.13 6.39
C ALA A 23 14.24 -13.14 5.23
N GLN A 24 14.73 -11.93 5.40
CA GLN A 24 14.65 -10.92 4.35
C GLN A 24 15.44 -11.39 3.12
N PRO A 25 14.99 -11.08 1.89
CA PRO A 25 15.80 -11.31 0.69
C PRO A 25 17.18 -10.69 0.84
N SER A 26 18.21 -11.42 0.45
CA SER A 26 19.60 -11.00 0.70
C SER A 26 19.97 -9.67 0.03
N TRP A 27 19.35 -9.36 -1.11
CA TRP A 27 19.59 -8.12 -1.85
C TRP A 27 19.06 -6.89 -1.12
N LEU A 28 18.04 -7.03 -0.26
CA LEU A 28 17.37 -5.90 0.40
C LEU A 28 18.31 -5.15 1.35
N LYS A 29 19.24 -5.83 2.03
CA LYS A 29 20.18 -5.19 2.97
C LYS A 29 21.09 -4.15 2.33
N ASP A 30 21.36 -4.31 1.03
CA ASP A 30 22.23 -3.43 0.25
C ASP A 30 21.42 -2.58 -0.76
N ALA A 31 20.07 -2.57 -0.63
CA ALA A 31 19.19 -1.87 -1.57
C ALA A 31 19.31 -0.35 -1.42
N VAL A 32 19.59 0.32 -2.53
CA VAL A 32 19.49 1.78 -2.67
C VAL A 32 18.45 2.05 -3.73
N ILE A 33 17.29 2.59 -3.29
CA ILE A 33 16.10 2.71 -4.12
C ILE A 33 16.05 4.07 -4.80
N TYR A 34 15.92 4.07 -6.13
CA TYR A 34 15.67 5.26 -6.94
C TYR A 34 14.18 5.39 -7.24
N HIS A 35 13.54 6.40 -6.69
CA HIS A 35 12.14 6.68 -6.96
C HIS A 35 11.99 7.43 -8.28
N ILE A 36 11.13 6.93 -9.16
CA ILE A 36 10.84 7.50 -10.48
C ILE A 36 9.37 7.85 -10.58
N TYR A 37 9.09 9.09 -10.94
CA TYR A 37 7.77 9.49 -11.44
C TYR A 37 7.83 9.43 -12.98
N PRO A 38 7.19 8.43 -13.63
CA PRO A 38 7.43 8.13 -15.05
C PRO A 38 7.23 9.34 -15.97
N SER A 39 6.13 10.08 -15.78
CA SER A 39 5.74 11.19 -16.67
C SER A 39 6.76 12.35 -16.76
N THR A 40 7.66 12.50 -15.78
CA THR A 40 8.61 13.61 -15.70
C THR A 40 10.06 13.17 -15.78
N PHE A 41 10.33 11.86 -15.93
CA PHE A 41 11.70 11.37 -15.84
C PHE A 41 12.46 11.44 -17.18
N MET A 42 11.96 10.80 -18.22
CA MET A 42 12.59 10.80 -19.54
C MET A 42 11.56 10.48 -20.61
N ASP A 43 11.38 11.40 -21.53
CA ASP A 43 10.56 11.30 -22.73
C ASP A 43 11.41 10.66 -23.85
N SER A 44 11.02 9.51 -24.37
CA SER A 44 11.77 8.81 -25.42
C SER A 44 11.27 9.08 -26.84
N ASP A 45 10.04 9.56 -26.99
CA ASP A 45 9.39 9.78 -28.29
C ASP A 45 9.13 11.26 -28.62
N GLY A 46 9.43 12.17 -27.69
CA GLY A 46 9.34 13.61 -27.89
C GLY A 46 7.92 14.16 -27.77
N ASN A 47 7.00 13.43 -27.11
CA ASN A 47 5.62 13.86 -26.93
C ASN A 47 5.40 14.80 -25.73
N GLY A 48 6.43 15.07 -24.93
CA GLY A 48 6.40 15.93 -23.73
C GLY A 48 6.06 15.16 -22.43
N ILE A 49 5.92 13.83 -22.49
CA ILE A 49 5.62 12.99 -21.34
C ILE A 49 6.69 11.89 -21.25
N GLY A 50 7.31 11.74 -20.08
CA GLY A 50 8.25 10.63 -19.84
C GLY A 50 7.55 9.27 -19.92
N ASP A 51 8.28 8.24 -20.34
CA ASP A 51 7.72 6.92 -20.64
C ASP A 51 8.66 5.77 -20.20
N LEU A 52 8.18 4.52 -20.32
CA LEU A 52 8.93 3.33 -19.91
C LEU A 52 10.20 3.09 -20.74
N ASN A 53 10.18 3.42 -22.05
CA ASN A 53 11.37 3.32 -22.88
C ASN A 53 12.40 4.39 -22.49
N GLY A 54 11.94 5.58 -22.11
CA GLY A 54 12.78 6.63 -21.54
C GLY A 54 13.47 6.18 -20.26
N ILE A 55 12.72 5.56 -19.31
CA ILE A 55 13.30 4.98 -18.09
C ILE A 55 14.32 3.91 -18.46
N ARG A 56 13.97 3.00 -19.35
CA ARG A 56 14.83 1.92 -19.84
C ARG A 56 16.14 2.44 -20.40
N SER A 57 16.10 3.53 -21.17
CA SER A 57 17.30 4.19 -21.75
C SER A 57 18.25 4.77 -20.70
N LYS A 58 17.79 4.94 -19.43
CA LYS A 58 18.57 5.53 -18.33
C LYS A 58 19.02 4.52 -17.29
N LEU A 59 18.81 3.23 -17.49
CA LEU A 59 19.21 2.20 -16.52
C LEU A 59 20.73 2.22 -16.23
N ASP A 60 21.57 2.45 -17.21
CA ASP A 60 23.02 2.57 -17.00
C ASP A 60 23.38 3.81 -16.17
N TYR A 61 22.69 4.92 -16.39
CA TYR A 61 22.83 6.10 -15.55
C TYR A 61 22.43 5.78 -14.10
N ILE A 62 21.25 5.20 -13.87
CA ILE A 62 20.76 4.84 -12.54
C ILE A 62 21.78 3.95 -11.81
N LYS A 63 22.31 2.94 -12.50
CA LYS A 63 23.34 2.07 -11.95
C LYS A 63 24.64 2.80 -11.66
N SER A 64 25.09 3.70 -12.55
CA SER A 64 26.35 4.42 -12.42
C SER A 64 26.41 5.35 -11.21
N VAL A 65 25.26 5.85 -10.76
CA VAL A 65 25.14 6.68 -9.55
C VAL A 65 24.90 5.86 -8.27
N GLY A 66 24.94 4.52 -8.37
CA GLY A 66 24.96 3.62 -7.21
C GLY A 66 23.60 3.04 -6.79
N PHE A 67 22.54 3.25 -7.56
CA PHE A 67 21.24 2.63 -7.29
C PHE A 67 21.16 1.20 -7.85
N ASN A 68 20.52 0.32 -7.11
CA ASN A 68 20.33 -1.09 -7.48
C ASN A 68 18.86 -1.54 -7.37
N CYS A 69 17.96 -0.61 -7.11
CA CYS A 69 16.52 -0.82 -7.11
C CYS A 69 15.83 0.43 -7.64
N ILE A 70 14.77 0.25 -8.43
CA ILE A 70 13.87 1.30 -8.88
C ILE A 70 12.53 1.09 -8.21
N TRP A 71 11.91 2.17 -7.73
CA TRP A 71 10.49 2.22 -7.44
C TRP A 71 9.84 3.23 -8.39
N MET A 72 8.87 2.79 -9.17
CA MET A 72 8.09 3.65 -10.06
C MET A 72 6.77 4.02 -9.41
N SER A 73 6.42 5.33 -9.38
CA SER A 73 5.05 5.81 -9.12
C SER A 73 4.07 5.15 -10.10
N PRO A 74 2.74 5.16 -9.83
CA PRO A 74 1.80 4.39 -10.60
C PRO A 74 1.95 4.59 -12.11
N CYS A 75 2.10 3.48 -12.82
CA CYS A 75 2.17 3.44 -14.28
C CYS A 75 1.01 2.68 -14.92
N PHE A 76 0.02 2.27 -14.12
CA PHE A 76 -1.16 1.57 -14.61
C PHE A 76 -2.18 2.54 -15.19
N ALA A 77 -3.09 2.01 -16.03
CA ALA A 77 -4.13 2.82 -16.65
C ALA A 77 -4.94 3.59 -15.61
N SER A 78 -4.99 4.91 -15.76
CA SER A 78 -5.57 5.84 -14.79
C SER A 78 -6.48 6.86 -15.47
N ALA A 79 -7.39 7.45 -14.71
CA ALA A 79 -8.17 8.61 -15.17
C ALA A 79 -7.40 9.93 -15.08
N TRP A 80 -6.23 9.94 -14.43
CA TRP A 80 -5.30 11.08 -14.31
C TRP A 80 -5.88 12.30 -13.58
N GLU A 81 -6.75 12.06 -12.63
CA GLU A 81 -7.29 13.10 -11.74
C GLU A 81 -6.49 13.19 -10.43
N ASP A 82 -5.61 12.18 -10.18
CA ASP A 82 -4.70 12.13 -9.03
C ASP A 82 -3.33 11.53 -9.41
N GLY A 83 -2.70 12.08 -10.46
CA GLY A 83 -1.32 11.76 -10.80
C GLY A 83 -1.01 10.27 -11.06
N GLY A 84 -2.01 9.47 -11.40
CA GLY A 84 -1.90 8.03 -11.62
C GLY A 84 -2.42 7.16 -10.48
N TYR A 85 -2.73 7.73 -9.31
CA TYR A 85 -3.27 6.97 -8.17
C TYR A 85 -4.78 6.65 -8.29
N ASP A 86 -5.46 7.19 -9.28
CA ASP A 86 -6.87 6.92 -9.60
C ASP A 86 -6.98 5.87 -10.73
N ILE A 87 -6.67 4.61 -10.38
CA ILE A 87 -6.56 3.49 -11.31
C ILE A 87 -7.91 3.16 -11.96
N ILE A 88 -7.90 2.91 -13.28
CA ILE A 88 -9.05 2.40 -14.05
C ILE A 88 -8.87 0.98 -14.56
N ASP A 89 -7.63 0.46 -14.58
CA ASP A 89 -7.32 -0.93 -14.90
C ASP A 89 -5.99 -1.33 -14.25
N PHE A 90 -6.05 -2.29 -13.33
CA PHE A 90 -4.87 -2.77 -12.60
C PHE A 90 -3.97 -3.71 -13.41
N TYR A 91 -4.43 -4.20 -14.55
CA TYR A 91 -3.73 -5.20 -15.37
C TYR A 91 -3.10 -4.61 -16.63
N LYS A 92 -3.17 -3.29 -16.78
CA LYS A 92 -2.72 -2.61 -17.98
C LYS A 92 -1.86 -1.39 -17.66
N VAL A 93 -0.72 -1.28 -18.32
CA VAL A 93 0.09 -0.07 -18.34
C VAL A 93 -0.71 1.06 -19.01
N ASP A 94 -0.60 2.26 -18.49
CA ASP A 94 -1.23 3.43 -19.09
C ASP A 94 -0.61 3.71 -20.47
N PRO A 95 -1.43 3.94 -21.51
CA PRO A 95 -0.93 4.20 -22.86
C PRO A 95 0.03 5.40 -22.97
N ARG A 96 0.02 6.33 -22.01
CA ARG A 96 0.98 7.45 -21.95
C ARG A 96 2.41 6.97 -21.75
N PHE A 97 2.59 5.83 -21.07
CA PHE A 97 3.90 5.29 -20.73
C PHE A 97 4.31 4.13 -21.62
N GLY A 98 3.39 3.59 -22.41
CA GLY A 98 3.64 2.45 -23.30
C GLY A 98 2.66 1.30 -23.07
N THR A 99 3.17 0.09 -23.09
CA THR A 99 2.41 -1.16 -22.99
C THR A 99 2.95 -2.07 -21.89
N ASN A 100 2.23 -3.16 -21.60
CA ASN A 100 2.73 -4.21 -20.71
C ASN A 100 4.05 -4.81 -21.22
N ASP A 101 4.22 -4.95 -22.56
CA ASP A 101 5.46 -5.44 -23.14
C ASP A 101 6.63 -4.46 -22.92
N ASN A 102 6.37 -3.14 -22.99
CA ASN A 102 7.39 -2.15 -22.65
C ASN A 102 7.82 -2.24 -21.19
N LEU A 103 6.87 -2.46 -20.26
CA LEU A 103 7.19 -2.66 -18.85
C LEU A 103 7.98 -3.96 -18.65
N LYS A 104 7.58 -5.04 -19.30
CA LYS A 104 8.32 -6.31 -19.26
C LYS A 104 9.76 -6.12 -19.76
N ALA A 105 9.94 -5.44 -20.90
CA ALA A 105 11.26 -5.18 -21.46
C ALA A 105 12.13 -4.31 -20.52
N LEU A 106 11.53 -3.32 -19.84
CA LEU A 106 12.22 -2.51 -18.83
C LEU A 106 12.69 -3.39 -17.67
N ILE A 107 11.81 -4.27 -17.13
CA ILE A 107 12.13 -5.18 -16.02
C ILE A 107 13.28 -6.11 -16.41
N ASP A 108 13.18 -6.75 -17.58
CA ASP A 108 14.20 -7.71 -18.05
C ASP A 108 15.57 -7.05 -18.20
N GLU A 109 15.62 -5.84 -18.76
CA GLU A 109 16.87 -5.11 -18.94
C GLU A 109 17.41 -4.59 -17.59
N ALA A 110 16.54 -4.16 -16.67
CA ALA A 110 16.93 -3.81 -15.31
C ALA A 110 17.58 -5.00 -14.59
N HIS A 111 16.98 -6.18 -14.67
CA HIS A 111 17.51 -7.42 -14.11
C HIS A 111 18.87 -7.79 -14.73
N ALA A 112 19.02 -7.68 -16.04
CA ALA A 112 20.31 -7.93 -16.72
C ALA A 112 21.43 -7.00 -16.21
N LYS A 113 21.06 -5.82 -15.68
CA LYS A 113 21.98 -4.86 -15.07
C LYS A 113 22.10 -5.00 -13.54
N GLY A 114 21.38 -5.96 -12.93
CA GLY A 114 21.34 -6.17 -11.47
C GLY A 114 20.56 -5.08 -10.73
N ILE A 115 19.56 -4.50 -11.38
CA ILE A 115 18.63 -3.52 -10.80
C ILE A 115 17.29 -4.20 -10.56
N LYS A 116 16.77 -4.12 -9.34
CA LYS A 116 15.44 -4.57 -8.95
C LYS A 116 14.37 -3.55 -9.31
N VAL A 117 13.12 -4.01 -9.56
CA VAL A 117 12.02 -3.12 -9.97
C VAL A 117 10.80 -3.32 -9.07
N LEU A 118 10.43 -2.27 -8.33
CA LEU A 118 9.21 -2.19 -7.54
C LEU A 118 8.17 -1.34 -8.28
N LEU A 119 6.93 -1.82 -8.30
CA LEU A 119 5.79 -1.08 -8.82
C LEU A 119 5.00 -0.43 -7.67
N ASP A 120 4.17 0.56 -7.99
CA ASP A 120 3.28 1.16 -6.99
C ASP A 120 1.93 0.41 -6.96
N LEU A 121 1.54 -0.11 -5.81
CA LEU A 121 0.30 -0.86 -5.60
C LEU A 121 -0.73 0.02 -4.88
N VAL A 122 -1.68 0.56 -5.62
CA VAL A 122 -2.80 1.34 -5.08
C VAL A 122 -3.87 0.38 -4.57
N ALA A 123 -3.63 -0.19 -3.37
CA ALA A 123 -4.49 -1.25 -2.84
C ALA A 123 -5.82 -0.73 -2.24
N GLY A 124 -5.91 0.56 -1.89
CA GLY A 124 -7.00 1.09 -1.05
C GLY A 124 -8.26 1.53 -1.79
N HIS A 125 -8.16 1.80 -3.09
CA HIS A 125 -9.24 2.40 -3.88
C HIS A 125 -9.03 2.21 -5.38
N THR A 126 -10.02 2.61 -6.16
CA THR A 126 -9.92 2.80 -7.61
C THR A 126 -10.37 4.21 -7.98
N SER A 127 -10.24 4.59 -9.25
CA SER A 127 -11.03 5.70 -9.78
C SER A 127 -12.52 5.35 -9.75
N ASP A 128 -13.39 6.35 -9.65
CA ASP A 128 -14.84 6.22 -9.90
C ASP A 128 -15.14 5.87 -11.36
N LYS A 129 -14.16 6.00 -12.25
CA LYS A 129 -14.23 5.59 -13.66
C LYS A 129 -13.86 4.13 -13.89
N HIS A 130 -13.38 3.42 -12.85
CA HIS A 130 -13.04 2.00 -12.93
C HIS A 130 -14.27 1.15 -13.29
N PRO A 131 -14.16 0.16 -14.20
CA PRO A 131 -15.27 -0.73 -14.55
C PRO A 131 -15.94 -1.38 -13.34
N TRP A 132 -15.18 -1.83 -12.35
CA TRP A 132 -15.74 -2.41 -11.12
C TRP A 132 -16.63 -1.44 -10.36
N PHE A 133 -16.22 -0.17 -10.24
CA PHE A 133 -17.04 0.81 -9.56
C PHE A 133 -18.30 1.15 -10.35
N LYS A 134 -18.20 1.30 -11.67
CA LYS A 134 -19.39 1.51 -12.53
C LYS A 134 -20.39 0.37 -12.40
N GLU A 135 -19.93 -0.88 -12.34
CA GLU A 135 -20.80 -2.03 -12.12
C GLU A 135 -21.36 -2.06 -10.69
N SER A 136 -20.55 -1.75 -9.67
CA SER A 136 -20.99 -1.65 -8.28
C SER A 136 -22.03 -0.54 -8.06
N ALA A 137 -22.01 0.51 -8.88
CA ALA A 137 -22.91 1.66 -8.80
C ALA A 137 -24.27 1.43 -9.48
N LYS A 138 -24.51 0.26 -10.10
CA LYS A 138 -25.80 -0.12 -10.66
C LYS A 138 -26.82 -0.45 -9.57
N ALA A 139 -28.10 -0.33 -9.88
CA ALA A 139 -29.17 -0.73 -8.96
C ALA A 139 -29.24 -2.25 -8.76
N GLU A 140 -28.95 -2.98 -9.83
CA GLU A 140 -28.98 -4.44 -9.84
C GLU A 140 -27.70 -5.02 -9.20
N GLN A 141 -27.87 -6.09 -8.43
CA GLN A 141 -26.74 -6.80 -7.84
C GLN A 141 -25.94 -7.54 -8.91
N ASN A 142 -24.61 -7.48 -8.79
CA ASN A 142 -23.65 -8.17 -9.64
C ASN A 142 -22.39 -8.55 -8.84
N GLN A 143 -21.43 -9.20 -9.47
CA GLN A 143 -20.20 -9.65 -8.80
C GLN A 143 -19.37 -8.53 -8.15
N TYR A 144 -19.53 -7.28 -8.56
CA TYR A 144 -18.80 -6.12 -8.04
C TYR A 144 -19.59 -5.31 -7.01
N THR A 145 -20.83 -5.69 -6.72
CA THR A 145 -21.72 -4.97 -5.79
C THR A 145 -21.05 -4.67 -4.47
N ASP A 146 -20.32 -5.62 -3.90
CA ASP A 146 -19.67 -5.53 -2.60
C ASP A 146 -18.15 -5.28 -2.66
N TYR A 147 -17.62 -5.00 -3.85
CA TYR A 147 -16.21 -4.55 -3.99
C TYR A 147 -15.99 -3.18 -3.36
N TYR A 148 -17.04 -2.39 -3.22
CA TYR A 148 -17.03 -1.06 -2.61
C TYR A 148 -18.04 -0.99 -1.48
N ILE A 149 -17.82 -0.02 -0.58
CA ILE A 149 -18.67 0.15 0.59
C ILE A 149 -19.75 1.16 0.29
N TRP A 150 -21.02 0.71 0.26
CA TRP A 150 -22.19 1.54 0.02
C TRP A 150 -23.19 1.45 1.16
N THR A 151 -23.79 2.59 1.55
CA THR A 151 -24.94 2.56 2.44
C THR A 151 -26.13 1.86 1.76
N LYS A 152 -27.00 1.27 2.56
CA LYS A 152 -28.29 0.75 2.08
C LYS A 152 -29.31 1.88 2.08
N GLY A 153 -29.58 2.44 0.89
CA GLY A 153 -30.39 3.64 0.74
C GLY A 153 -29.63 4.93 1.13
N LYS A 154 -30.30 6.07 0.95
CA LYS A 154 -29.80 7.38 1.38
C LYS A 154 -30.48 7.77 2.68
N PRO A 155 -29.86 7.59 3.85
CA PRO A 155 -30.40 8.12 5.10
C PRO A 155 -30.49 9.64 5.03
N GLU A 156 -31.46 10.24 5.75
CA GLU A 156 -31.69 11.70 5.78
C GLU A 156 -30.42 12.48 6.10
N LYS A 157 -29.59 11.93 6.99
CA LYS A 157 -28.29 12.51 7.30
C LYS A 157 -27.18 11.62 6.80
N LYS A 158 -26.27 12.18 6.00
CA LYS A 158 -25.06 11.52 5.54
C LYS A 158 -24.25 10.97 6.72
N PRO A 159 -23.86 9.67 6.74
CA PRO A 159 -23.27 9.03 7.92
C PRO A 159 -21.93 9.62 8.39
N GLY A 160 -21.24 10.37 7.53
CA GLY A 160 -20.00 11.04 7.87
C GLY A 160 -19.31 11.66 6.67
N ARG A 161 -18.25 12.42 6.92
CA ARG A 161 -17.50 13.16 5.89
C ARG A 161 -16.85 12.30 4.80
N LYS A 162 -16.62 11.02 5.08
CA LYS A 162 -16.04 10.08 4.09
C LYS A 162 -17.06 9.50 3.12
N PHE A 163 -18.35 9.71 3.37
CA PHE A 163 -19.42 9.26 2.47
C PHE A 163 -19.65 10.28 1.39
N VAL A 164 -19.69 9.82 0.15
CA VAL A 164 -19.91 10.66 -1.02
C VAL A 164 -21.33 10.46 -1.51
N ASP A 165 -22.04 11.55 -1.75
CA ASP A 165 -23.33 11.58 -2.42
C ASP A 165 -23.10 11.86 -3.89
N ASN A 166 -23.57 10.96 -4.73
CA ASN A 166 -23.61 11.19 -6.16
C ASN A 166 -24.87 10.55 -6.77
N ASN A 167 -25.18 10.93 -8.00
CA ASN A 167 -26.40 10.51 -8.70
C ASN A 167 -26.23 9.14 -9.39
N HIS A 168 -25.66 8.15 -8.72
CA HIS A 168 -25.60 6.80 -9.27
C HIS A 168 -26.96 6.10 -9.20
N PRO A 169 -27.25 5.14 -10.10
CA PRO A 169 -28.46 4.33 -10.07
C PRO A 169 -28.64 3.57 -8.75
N ARG A 170 -27.53 3.15 -8.11
CA ARG A 170 -27.54 2.56 -6.77
C ARG A 170 -27.91 3.64 -5.75
N ASN A 171 -29.06 3.46 -5.10
CA ASN A 171 -29.53 4.35 -4.06
C ASN A 171 -28.69 4.19 -2.79
N GLY A 172 -27.69 5.03 -2.59
CA GLY A 172 -26.79 4.98 -1.42
C GLY A 172 -25.68 6.02 -1.51
N TYR A 173 -24.91 6.13 -0.42
CA TYR A 173 -23.64 6.83 -0.38
C TYR A 173 -22.51 5.80 -0.45
N TYR A 174 -21.46 6.08 -1.22
CA TYR A 174 -20.24 5.26 -1.14
C TYR A 174 -19.19 5.91 -0.23
N ILE A 175 -18.25 5.10 0.26
CA ILE A 175 -17.12 5.61 1.04
C ILE A 175 -15.96 5.90 0.11
N LYS A 176 -15.40 7.12 0.21
CA LYS A 176 -14.13 7.48 -0.42
C LYS A 176 -12.94 7.05 0.42
N ASN A 177 -11.81 6.77 -0.23
CA ASN A 177 -10.54 6.58 0.46
C ASN A 177 -9.88 7.93 0.76
N PHE A 178 -9.46 8.65 -0.27
CA PHE A 178 -8.81 9.96 -0.16
C PHE A 178 -9.65 11.06 -0.79
N PHE A 179 -9.73 11.16 -2.13
CA PHE A 179 -10.60 12.10 -2.84
C PHE A 179 -12.00 11.52 -3.11
N ASP A 180 -12.97 12.39 -3.43
CA ASP A 180 -14.34 11.96 -3.74
C ASP A 180 -14.40 11.02 -4.95
N ILE A 181 -13.48 11.19 -5.91
CA ILE A 181 -13.34 10.36 -7.10
C ILE A 181 -12.66 9.00 -6.84
N GLN A 182 -12.28 8.72 -5.59
CA GLN A 182 -11.56 7.51 -5.20
C GLN A 182 -12.40 6.64 -4.25
N PRO A 183 -13.38 5.89 -4.77
CA PRO A 183 -14.17 4.98 -3.97
C PRO A 183 -13.28 3.90 -3.33
N ALA A 184 -13.44 3.74 -2.02
CA ALA A 184 -12.66 2.79 -1.24
C ALA A 184 -13.06 1.35 -1.57
N LEU A 185 -12.08 0.50 -1.84
CA LEU A 185 -12.26 -0.93 -1.92
C LEU A 185 -12.66 -1.51 -0.55
N ASN A 186 -13.51 -2.52 -0.55
CA ASN A 186 -14.11 -3.09 0.64
C ASN A 186 -13.24 -4.21 1.23
N TYR A 187 -12.36 -3.85 2.15
CA TYR A 187 -11.61 -4.83 2.95
C TYR A 187 -12.28 -5.16 4.28
N GLY A 188 -13.52 -4.69 4.48
CA GLY A 188 -14.29 -4.90 5.69
C GLY A 188 -13.99 -3.92 6.81
N TYR A 189 -14.71 -4.14 7.90
CA TYR A 189 -14.62 -3.40 9.15
C TYR A 189 -14.05 -4.30 10.23
N TYR A 190 -13.14 -3.77 11.03
CA TYR A 190 -12.62 -4.47 12.22
C TYR A 190 -13.69 -4.58 13.31
N SER A 191 -14.44 -3.49 13.51
CA SER A 191 -15.53 -3.42 14.49
C SER A 191 -16.80 -2.88 13.83
N PRO A 192 -17.57 -3.73 13.12
CA PRO A 192 -18.84 -3.33 12.52
C PRO A 192 -19.83 -2.87 13.59
N LYS A 193 -20.59 -1.82 13.31
CA LYS A 193 -21.59 -1.29 14.24
C LYS A 193 -22.93 -1.97 14.02
N PRO A 194 -23.64 -2.36 15.09
CA PRO A 194 -25.02 -2.84 15.00
C PRO A 194 -25.91 -1.83 14.23
N GLY A 195 -26.72 -2.34 13.30
CA GLY A 195 -27.62 -1.51 12.48
C GLY A 195 -26.98 -0.85 11.26
N HIS A 196 -25.66 -0.88 11.12
CA HIS A 196 -24.96 -0.42 9.91
C HIS A 196 -24.81 -1.59 8.93
N HIS A 197 -25.85 -1.89 8.16
CA HIS A 197 -25.88 -3.06 7.25
C HIS A 197 -24.84 -3.02 6.12
N TRP A 198 -24.13 -1.91 5.95
CA TRP A 198 -23.04 -1.75 4.98
C TRP A 198 -21.66 -2.03 5.58
N GLU A 199 -21.57 -2.18 6.88
CA GLU A 199 -20.33 -2.47 7.57
C GLU A 199 -20.10 -3.99 7.59
N GLN A 200 -19.66 -4.54 6.46
CA GLN A 200 -19.30 -5.94 6.36
C GLN A 200 -18.06 -6.24 7.23
N SER A 201 -18.06 -7.39 7.86
CA SER A 201 -16.89 -7.87 8.60
C SER A 201 -15.79 -8.35 7.65
N TYR A 202 -14.60 -8.55 8.19
CA TYR A 202 -13.47 -9.05 7.41
C TYR A 202 -13.77 -10.37 6.67
N ASP A 203 -14.51 -11.27 7.28
CA ASP A 203 -14.80 -12.62 6.76
C ASP A 203 -16.00 -12.68 5.81
N ASP A 204 -16.69 -11.57 5.62
CA ASP A 204 -17.84 -11.52 4.71
C ASP A 204 -17.42 -11.69 3.24
N PRO A 205 -18.35 -12.13 2.37
CA PRO A 205 -18.03 -12.42 0.96
C PRO A 205 -17.42 -11.26 0.18
N GLY A 206 -17.91 -10.03 0.37
CA GLY A 206 -17.39 -8.85 -0.31
C GLY A 206 -15.92 -8.58 -0.01
N PRO A 207 -15.53 -8.37 1.28
CA PRO A 207 -14.13 -8.22 1.67
C PRO A 207 -13.23 -9.38 1.24
N THR A 208 -13.74 -10.61 1.29
CA THR A 208 -13.01 -11.79 0.83
C THR A 208 -12.74 -11.75 -0.69
N ALA A 209 -13.74 -11.35 -1.49
CA ALA A 209 -13.59 -11.20 -2.93
C ALA A 209 -12.53 -10.15 -3.30
N VAL A 210 -12.54 -9.01 -2.59
CA VAL A 210 -11.56 -7.92 -2.81
C VAL A 210 -10.13 -8.37 -2.46
N ARG A 211 -9.93 -9.09 -1.33
CA ARG A 211 -8.62 -9.65 -0.98
C ARG A 211 -8.11 -10.64 -2.02
N ASN A 212 -9.00 -11.49 -2.54
CA ASN A 212 -8.63 -12.44 -3.59
C ASN A 212 -8.26 -11.71 -4.89
N GLU A 213 -8.95 -10.63 -5.22
CA GLU A 213 -8.60 -9.83 -6.39
C GLU A 213 -7.25 -9.12 -6.20
N LEU A 214 -6.97 -8.58 -5.02
CA LEU A 214 -5.66 -8.01 -4.69
C LEU A 214 -4.53 -9.04 -4.89
N LYS A 215 -4.72 -10.30 -4.47
CA LYS A 215 -3.74 -11.37 -4.71
C LYS A 215 -3.51 -11.63 -6.21
N LYS A 216 -4.57 -11.56 -7.03
CA LYS A 216 -4.44 -11.72 -8.49
C LYS A 216 -3.67 -10.57 -9.14
N ILE A 217 -3.93 -9.32 -8.72
CA ILE A 217 -3.20 -8.15 -9.20
C ILE A 217 -1.71 -8.29 -8.87
N ILE A 218 -1.39 -8.64 -7.63
CA ILE A 218 -0.01 -8.88 -7.19
C ILE A 218 0.65 -9.97 -8.02
N ALA A 219 -0.02 -11.13 -8.18
CA ALA A 219 0.50 -12.26 -8.95
C ALA A 219 0.78 -11.86 -10.40
N PHE A 220 -0.14 -11.17 -11.06
CA PHE A 220 0.01 -10.75 -12.45
C PHE A 220 1.31 -9.99 -12.72
N TRP A 221 1.63 -9.03 -11.86
CA TRP A 221 2.84 -8.23 -12.03
C TRP A 221 4.11 -8.93 -11.54
N CYS A 222 4.02 -9.75 -10.50
CA CYS A 222 5.15 -10.60 -10.07
C CYS A 222 5.52 -11.64 -11.13
N ASP A 223 4.52 -12.28 -11.75
CA ASP A 223 4.72 -13.25 -12.84
C ASP A 223 5.31 -12.58 -14.10
N MET A 224 5.06 -11.28 -14.28
CA MET A 224 5.70 -10.47 -15.32
C MET A 224 7.16 -10.11 -14.98
N GLY A 225 7.58 -10.27 -13.72
CA GLY A 225 8.95 -10.07 -13.25
C GLY A 225 9.15 -8.93 -12.25
N ALA A 226 8.10 -8.24 -11.79
CA ALA A 226 8.26 -7.24 -10.74
C ALA A 226 8.86 -7.88 -9.46
N ASP A 227 9.84 -7.21 -8.86
CA ASP A 227 10.51 -7.66 -7.62
C ASP A 227 9.74 -7.30 -6.35
N GLY A 228 8.58 -6.71 -6.51
CA GLY A 228 7.68 -6.33 -5.44
C GLY A 228 6.99 -5.00 -5.64
N PHE A 229 6.51 -4.44 -4.53
CA PHE A 229 5.66 -3.24 -4.60
C PHE A 229 5.99 -2.24 -3.48
N ARG A 230 5.81 -0.97 -3.79
CA ARG A 230 5.46 0.02 -2.78
C ARG A 230 3.93 0.03 -2.66
N VAL A 231 3.42 -0.08 -1.45
CA VAL A 231 1.98 -0.16 -1.19
C VAL A 231 1.46 1.17 -0.69
N ASP A 232 0.60 1.77 -1.50
CA ASP A 232 -0.04 3.05 -1.21
C ASP A 232 -0.96 2.94 0.01
N MET A 233 -0.83 3.90 0.96
CA MET A 233 -1.68 4.02 2.15
C MET A 233 -1.95 2.67 2.86
N ALA A 234 -0.92 1.82 2.97
CA ALA A 234 -1.03 0.43 3.43
C ALA A 234 -1.76 0.25 4.76
N GLN A 235 -1.73 1.26 5.63
CA GLN A 235 -2.34 1.26 6.96
C GLN A 235 -3.85 1.55 6.98
N SER A 236 -4.48 1.89 5.83
CA SER A 236 -5.83 2.46 5.80
C SER A 236 -6.92 1.54 5.26
N LEU A 237 -6.59 0.30 4.89
CA LEU A 237 -7.46 -0.59 4.11
C LEU A 237 -8.69 -1.02 4.90
N VAL A 238 -8.53 -1.57 6.10
CA VAL A 238 -9.64 -2.01 6.96
C VAL A 238 -10.26 -0.82 7.68
N LYS A 239 -11.59 -0.75 7.70
CA LYS A 239 -12.32 0.37 8.29
C LYS A 239 -12.61 0.13 9.79
N SER A 240 -12.81 1.20 10.56
CA SER A 240 -13.04 1.15 12.02
C SER A 240 -12.01 0.26 12.75
N ASP A 241 -10.76 0.34 12.32
CA ASP A 241 -9.68 -0.47 12.88
C ASP A 241 -9.26 0.01 14.26
N SER A 242 -8.63 -0.88 15.04
CA SER A 242 -8.05 -0.57 16.34
C SER A 242 -6.90 0.44 16.21
N LYS A 243 -6.51 1.05 17.34
CA LYS A 243 -5.32 1.92 17.40
C LYS A 243 -4.03 1.16 17.02
N ASN A 244 -3.98 -0.13 17.32
CA ASN A 244 -2.85 -1.01 17.01
C ASN A 244 -2.89 -1.57 15.59
N ARG A 245 -3.90 -1.20 14.79
CA ARG A 245 -4.07 -1.66 13.42
C ARG A 245 -4.26 -3.18 13.29
N ASP A 246 -4.97 -3.80 14.24
CA ASP A 246 -5.14 -5.27 14.27
C ASP A 246 -5.86 -5.81 13.04
N GLY A 247 -6.86 -5.09 12.51
CA GLY A 247 -7.58 -5.46 11.29
C GLY A 247 -6.69 -5.42 10.05
N VAL A 248 -5.92 -4.35 9.88
CA VAL A 248 -4.98 -4.20 8.75
C VAL A 248 -3.83 -5.20 8.87
N ARG A 249 -3.32 -5.45 10.09
CA ARG A 249 -2.31 -6.49 10.34
C ARG A 249 -2.83 -7.88 9.96
N ARG A 250 -4.07 -8.22 10.32
CA ARG A 250 -4.70 -9.48 9.90
C ARG A 250 -4.73 -9.61 8.38
N LEU A 251 -5.14 -8.54 7.68
CA LEU A 251 -5.19 -8.49 6.22
C LEU A 251 -3.82 -8.76 5.59
N TRP A 252 -2.81 -8.00 6.02
CA TRP A 252 -1.48 -8.14 5.44
C TRP A 252 -0.82 -9.47 5.79
N ASN A 253 -1.03 -9.99 7.01
CA ASN A 253 -0.55 -11.32 7.37
C ASN A 253 -1.13 -12.41 6.46
N GLU A 254 -2.44 -12.34 6.13
CA GLU A 254 -3.05 -13.28 5.17
C GLU A 254 -2.42 -13.16 3.77
N ILE A 255 -2.21 -11.92 3.29
CA ILE A 255 -1.56 -11.68 1.99
C ILE A 255 -0.13 -12.19 2.01
N PHE A 256 0.65 -11.89 3.05
CA PHE A 256 2.06 -12.30 3.17
C PHE A 256 2.24 -13.79 3.36
N GLU A 257 1.30 -14.48 4.01
CA GLU A 257 1.36 -15.94 4.11
C GLU A 257 1.37 -16.61 2.73
N TRP A 258 0.57 -16.11 1.81
CA TRP A 258 0.57 -16.53 0.42
C TRP A 258 1.76 -15.97 -0.37
N TYR A 259 1.96 -14.64 -0.31
CA TYR A 259 2.97 -13.93 -1.10
C TYR A 259 4.39 -14.46 -0.89
N ASN A 260 4.74 -14.66 0.37
CA ASN A 260 6.07 -15.14 0.74
C ASN A 260 6.38 -16.58 0.30
N LYS A 261 5.34 -17.39 0.08
CA LYS A 261 5.50 -18.74 -0.49
C LYS A 261 5.63 -18.69 -2.00
N ALA A 262 4.83 -17.84 -2.66
CA ALA A 262 4.82 -17.72 -4.11
C ALA A 262 6.03 -16.94 -4.66
N TYR A 263 6.45 -15.89 -3.94
CA TYR A 263 7.50 -14.95 -4.39
C TYR A 263 8.51 -14.69 -3.27
N PRO A 264 9.34 -15.68 -2.90
CA PRO A 264 10.21 -15.60 -1.72
C PRO A 264 11.29 -14.52 -1.78
N GLU A 265 11.71 -14.12 -3.00
CA GLU A 265 12.73 -13.09 -3.22
C GLU A 265 12.16 -11.68 -3.42
N ASN A 266 10.83 -11.55 -3.44
CA ASN A 266 10.16 -10.27 -3.62
C ASN A 266 9.90 -9.58 -2.28
N ILE A 267 9.77 -8.25 -2.33
CA ILE A 267 9.51 -7.42 -1.14
C ILE A 267 8.25 -6.58 -1.28
N MET A 268 7.76 -6.11 -0.13
CA MET A 268 6.81 -5.00 -0.08
C MET A 268 7.33 -3.88 0.82
N LEU A 269 7.36 -2.67 0.25
CA LEU A 269 7.63 -1.40 0.90
C LEU A 269 6.30 -0.74 1.24
N SER A 270 6.00 -0.50 2.50
CA SER A 270 4.75 0.18 2.88
C SER A 270 4.89 1.70 2.86
N GLU A 271 3.83 2.37 2.46
CA GLU A 271 3.60 3.73 2.89
C GLU A 271 2.74 3.69 4.16
N TRP A 272 3.40 3.61 5.31
CA TRP A 272 2.72 3.52 6.62
C TRP A 272 3.21 4.60 7.58
N SER A 273 4.49 4.95 7.48
CA SER A 273 5.16 5.92 8.36
C SER A 273 5.14 5.54 9.84
N ASN A 274 5.08 4.24 10.11
CA ASN A 274 5.25 3.66 11.44
C ASN A 274 5.90 2.29 11.30
N PRO A 275 7.25 2.21 11.32
CA PRO A 275 7.98 0.97 11.10
C PRO A 275 7.60 -0.17 12.04
N GLU A 276 7.33 0.13 13.31
CA GLU A 276 6.93 -0.89 14.28
C GLU A 276 5.62 -1.59 13.87
N GLN A 277 4.60 -0.80 13.50
CA GLN A 277 3.33 -1.36 13.04
C GLN A 277 3.47 -2.05 11.68
N SER A 278 4.17 -1.43 10.73
CA SER A 278 4.37 -1.94 9.39
C SER A 278 5.11 -3.29 9.38
N LEU A 279 6.26 -3.36 10.05
CA LEU A 279 7.04 -4.61 10.15
C LEU A 279 6.25 -5.70 10.89
N SER A 280 5.47 -5.34 11.93
CA SER A 280 4.59 -6.28 12.61
C SER A 280 3.44 -6.80 11.75
N ALA A 281 3.07 -6.07 10.69
CA ALA A 281 2.10 -6.49 9.69
C ALA A 281 2.71 -7.39 8.60
N GLY A 282 4.05 -7.54 8.56
CA GLY A 282 4.76 -8.42 7.63
C GLY A 282 5.51 -7.71 6.50
N PHE A 283 5.46 -6.37 6.41
CA PHE A 283 6.22 -5.63 5.42
C PHE A 283 7.73 -5.79 5.60
N ASN A 284 8.47 -5.65 4.51
CA ASN A 284 9.93 -5.76 4.54
C ASN A 284 10.58 -4.45 5.00
N ILE A 285 10.06 -3.32 4.54
CA ILE A 285 10.51 -1.96 4.87
C ILE A 285 9.32 -1.01 4.92
N ASP A 286 9.48 0.14 5.57
CA ASP A 286 8.47 1.19 5.65
C ASP A 286 9.02 2.53 5.16
N LEU A 287 8.20 3.30 4.47
CA LEU A 287 8.52 4.63 4.00
C LEU A 287 8.12 5.67 5.06
N LEU A 288 9.11 6.35 5.62
CA LEU A 288 8.88 7.45 6.55
C LEU A 288 8.59 8.74 5.78
N ILE A 289 7.34 9.09 5.65
CA ILE A 289 6.89 10.36 5.08
C ILE A 289 6.73 11.44 6.16
N HIS A 290 6.44 12.67 5.75
CA HIS A 290 6.39 13.86 6.63
C HIS A 290 5.54 13.72 7.89
N ASN A 291 4.48 12.91 7.87
CA ASN A 291 3.62 12.66 9.03
C ASN A 291 4.11 11.51 9.93
N GLY A 292 5.14 10.78 9.48
CA GLY A 292 5.61 9.57 10.15
C GLY A 292 6.15 9.84 11.54
N VAL A 293 5.88 8.88 12.43
CA VAL A 293 6.32 8.91 13.84
C VAL A 293 5.96 10.25 14.52
N GLY A 294 4.75 10.78 14.22
CA GLY A 294 4.29 12.07 14.73
C GLY A 294 5.06 13.28 14.20
N GLY A 295 5.62 13.20 12.97
CA GLY A 295 6.40 14.27 12.37
C GLY A 295 7.80 14.49 12.97
N LYS A 296 8.30 13.53 13.74
CA LYS A 296 9.55 13.70 14.51
C LYS A 296 10.82 13.41 13.70
N VAL A 297 10.71 12.83 12.52
CA VAL A 297 11.89 12.43 11.71
C VAL A 297 12.03 13.33 10.48
N TYR A 298 11.15 13.19 9.51
CA TYR A 298 11.28 13.87 8.22
C TYR A 298 11.16 15.41 8.33
N ARG A 299 10.13 15.92 9.04
CA ARG A 299 9.91 17.36 9.17
C ARG A 299 11.08 18.11 9.78
N PRO A 300 11.68 17.65 10.92
CA PRO A 300 12.89 18.27 11.45
C PRO A 300 14.10 18.19 10.51
N LEU A 301 14.20 17.11 9.71
CA LEU A 301 15.31 16.95 8.77
C LEU A 301 15.26 17.98 7.63
N VAL A 302 14.08 18.24 7.07
CA VAL A 302 13.89 19.20 5.97
C VAL A 302 13.54 20.61 6.44
N CYS A 303 13.50 20.84 7.76
CA CYS A 303 13.10 22.12 8.34
C CYS A 303 11.71 22.61 7.87
N GLU A 304 10.79 21.69 7.64
CA GLU A 304 9.44 22.00 7.18
C GLU A 304 8.69 22.80 8.26
N THR A 305 8.23 23.97 7.89
CA THR A 305 7.39 24.84 8.72
C THR A 305 5.95 24.76 8.22
N ASP A 306 5.07 24.10 8.97
CA ASP A 306 3.63 24.23 8.78
C ASP A 306 3.15 25.40 9.67
N ASP A 307 2.38 26.34 9.11
CA ASP A 307 1.85 27.50 9.83
C ASP A 307 1.03 27.13 11.08
N LYS A 308 0.60 25.89 11.19
CA LYS A 308 -0.18 25.34 12.33
C LYS A 308 0.68 24.59 13.36
N MET A 309 1.90 24.23 13.01
CA MET A 309 2.84 23.54 13.90
C MET A 309 4.10 24.39 13.98
N ALA A 310 4.22 25.19 15.01
CA ALA A 310 5.39 26.04 15.23
C ALA A 310 6.68 25.26 14.95
N PRO A 311 7.66 25.85 14.21
CA PRO A 311 8.90 25.18 13.84
C PRO A 311 9.79 25.04 15.09
N THR A 312 9.49 24.05 15.89
CA THR A 312 10.21 23.86 17.16
C THR A 312 11.46 23.03 17.00
N VAL A 313 11.58 22.28 15.87
CA VAL A 313 12.68 21.35 15.70
C VAL A 313 13.14 21.36 14.23
N CYS A 314 14.35 21.85 14.01
CA CYS A 314 15.06 21.70 12.73
C CYS A 314 16.51 21.30 13.02
N TYR A 315 16.94 20.14 12.50
CA TYR A 315 18.27 19.60 12.78
C TYR A 315 19.40 20.43 12.18
N PHE A 316 19.14 21.20 11.13
CA PHE A 316 20.10 22.04 10.45
C PHE A 316 20.02 23.52 10.86
N ASN A 317 19.08 23.90 11.69
CA ASN A 317 18.95 25.28 12.15
C ASN A 317 19.73 25.48 13.46
N ARG A 318 20.67 26.42 13.50
CA ARG A 318 21.47 26.76 14.70
C ARG A 318 20.61 27.13 15.90
N LYS A 319 19.40 27.62 15.69
CA LYS A 319 18.42 27.97 16.74
C LYS A 319 17.37 26.88 16.96
N GLY A 320 17.43 25.77 16.20
CA GLY A 320 16.49 24.66 16.31
C GLY A 320 16.79 23.79 17.53
N ASN A 321 15.74 23.29 18.15
CA ASN A 321 15.82 22.42 19.33
C ASN A 321 15.92 20.93 18.95
N GLY A 322 16.27 20.60 17.68
CA GLY A 322 16.39 19.26 17.19
C GLY A 322 17.76 18.65 17.44
N ASN A 323 17.78 17.37 17.78
CA ASN A 323 18.98 16.58 17.90
C ASN A 323 18.94 15.42 16.90
N ILE A 324 19.88 15.39 15.98
CA ILE A 324 19.98 14.33 14.96
C ILE A 324 20.10 12.93 15.59
N LYS A 325 20.72 12.84 16.79
CA LYS A 325 20.81 11.57 17.52
C LYS A 325 19.45 11.04 17.95
N ASP A 326 18.47 11.91 18.20
CA ASP A 326 17.14 11.49 18.57
C ASP A 326 16.34 11.02 17.36
N ALA A 327 16.60 11.59 16.19
CA ALA A 327 16.04 11.09 14.92
C ALA A 327 16.56 9.70 14.55
N MET A 328 17.82 9.41 14.86
CA MET A 328 18.44 8.10 14.55
C MET A 328 18.03 6.99 15.53
N LYS A 329 17.26 7.29 16.57
CA LYS A 329 16.75 6.30 17.54
C LYS A 329 15.34 5.80 17.17
N VAL A 330 14.71 6.39 16.17
CA VAL A 330 13.40 6.01 15.65
C VAL A 330 13.60 4.98 14.54
#